data_a3239b3e6823c195517d9c24c98df2e3
#
_entry.id   a3239b3e6823c195517d9c24c98df2e3
#
_cell.length_a   1.000
_cell.length_b   1.000
_cell.length_c   1.000
_cell.angle_alpha   90.00
_cell.angle_beta   90.00
_cell.angle_gamma   90.00
#
_symmetry.space_group_name_H-M   'P 1'
#
loop_
_entity.id
_entity.type
_entity.pdbx_description
1 polymer ?
#
loop_
_entity_poly.entity_id
_entity_poly.type
_entity_poly.pdbx_seq_one_letter_code
_entity_poly.pdbx_strand_id
1 'polypeptide(L)'
;MEKALLTQEEMALARHCLEYAQKQGADAVRITLTKSLMNLVGVRNGEVDKTAHALDRSLQLQLFADGRFGSFSSNKLEKEGLESFIREAIDTVKMLEADPFRSLPAPERLAKDAVTGRELGLYDSACESLTAETRREIALASCYYHSEKSSTRSEATQGVWGIRPPVSETNVFSLPRLIAEEGEYSDSVFDSLTLDSQGLEARHTETSFEIGYESTVEDGQGRLFSSYWWDATPRLEDLQIEDCARKAYDRAMAQLDPQTVPSGKYTLILDTECASKVVTPLLNALGGYSLQQKNSFLTDSLDKKLFPEGLTILDVPRTPGDTGCRLFDSEGVATREMPIIENGVVKTYFLNTYISRKMEMEPTIEDATRVKVQPFGPCRTLDQVLEKVGDGILVTGFNGGNSNPATGNFSYGIEGFAIKNGKRAHPVREMLITGDFLSLWNNLLLAADDARPCLSKLVPTLAFTNVDFSA
;
A
#
# COMPACT_ATOMS: atom_id res chain seq x y z
N MET A 1 -20.31 12.11 -21.51
CA MET A 1 -19.13 11.56 -20.80
C MET A 1 -19.35 10.07 -20.59
N GLU A 2 -18.34 9.29 -20.81
CA GLU A 2 -18.37 7.86 -20.53
C GLU A 2 -18.49 7.65 -19.01
N LYS A 3 -19.34 6.70 -18.57
CA LYS A 3 -19.58 6.48 -17.13
C LYS A 3 -18.36 5.81 -16.49
N ALA A 4 -17.96 6.28 -15.32
CA ALA A 4 -16.85 5.69 -14.56
C ALA A 4 -17.16 4.26 -14.07
N LEU A 5 -18.41 3.98 -13.77
CA LEU A 5 -18.88 2.67 -13.30
C LEU A 5 -19.26 1.74 -14.44
N LEU A 6 -19.22 0.44 -14.18
CA LEU A 6 -19.75 -0.60 -15.05
C LEU A 6 -21.23 -0.37 -15.32
N THR A 7 -21.62 -0.38 -16.60
CA THR A 7 -23.00 -0.27 -17.03
C THR A 7 -23.70 -1.63 -16.98
N GLN A 8 -25.03 -1.61 -16.98
CA GLN A 8 -25.82 -2.85 -17.07
C GLN A 8 -25.51 -3.65 -18.34
N GLU A 9 -25.20 -2.96 -19.45
CA GLU A 9 -24.82 -3.59 -20.71
C GLU A 9 -23.46 -4.29 -20.61
N GLU A 10 -22.47 -3.64 -20.01
CA GLU A 10 -21.14 -4.23 -19.76
C GLU A 10 -21.24 -5.45 -18.84
N MET A 11 -22.03 -5.37 -17.76
CA MET A 11 -22.27 -6.50 -16.87
C MET A 11 -23.02 -7.65 -17.56
N ALA A 12 -24.02 -7.34 -18.40
CA ALA A 12 -24.72 -8.35 -19.19
C ALA A 12 -23.79 -9.03 -20.20
N LEU A 13 -22.87 -8.27 -20.81
CA LEU A 13 -21.84 -8.82 -21.69
C LEU A 13 -20.92 -9.80 -20.97
N ALA A 14 -20.47 -9.48 -19.74
CA ALA A 14 -19.67 -10.40 -18.95
C ALA A 14 -20.42 -11.72 -18.64
N ARG A 15 -21.71 -11.64 -18.27
CA ARG A 15 -22.55 -12.85 -18.09
C ARG A 15 -22.69 -13.64 -19.37
N HIS A 16 -22.90 -12.96 -20.51
CA HIS A 16 -22.95 -13.60 -21.83
C HIS A 16 -21.65 -14.35 -22.15
N CYS A 17 -20.49 -13.72 -21.89
CA CYS A 17 -19.18 -14.36 -22.10
C CYS A 17 -19.00 -15.62 -21.24
N LEU A 18 -19.46 -15.60 -19.98
CA LEU A 18 -19.43 -16.76 -19.09
C LEU A 18 -20.26 -17.92 -19.68
N GLU A 19 -21.53 -17.65 -20.03
CA GLU A 19 -22.41 -18.65 -20.64
C GLU A 19 -21.89 -19.17 -21.99
N TYR A 20 -21.30 -18.26 -22.77
CA TYR A 20 -20.75 -18.62 -24.08
C TYR A 20 -19.55 -19.55 -23.94
N ALA A 21 -18.63 -19.26 -23.02
CA ALA A 21 -17.47 -20.12 -22.76
C ALA A 21 -17.88 -21.53 -22.32
N GLN A 22 -18.88 -21.66 -21.44
CA GLN A 22 -19.43 -22.95 -21.04
C GLN A 22 -20.06 -23.72 -22.24
N LYS A 23 -20.82 -23.02 -23.08
CA LYS A 23 -21.42 -23.63 -24.32
C LYS A 23 -20.35 -24.08 -25.33
N GLN A 24 -19.18 -23.43 -25.36
CA GLN A 24 -18.05 -23.82 -26.22
C GLN A 24 -17.18 -24.94 -25.63
N GLY A 25 -17.54 -25.50 -24.48
CA GLY A 25 -16.91 -26.68 -23.88
C GLY A 25 -15.82 -26.38 -22.86
N ALA A 26 -15.86 -25.24 -22.21
CA ALA A 26 -15.09 -25.01 -21.00
C ALA A 26 -15.76 -25.75 -19.82
N ASP A 27 -14.98 -26.53 -19.05
CA ASP A 27 -15.44 -27.26 -17.86
C ASP A 27 -15.77 -26.29 -16.70
N ALA A 28 -14.92 -25.28 -16.53
CA ALA A 28 -15.14 -24.20 -15.59
C ALA A 28 -14.59 -22.87 -16.15
N VAL A 29 -15.20 -21.78 -15.74
CA VAL A 29 -14.88 -20.43 -16.23
C VAL A 29 -14.94 -19.45 -15.08
N ARG A 30 -14.01 -18.50 -15.06
CA ARG A 30 -14.12 -17.27 -14.30
C ARG A 30 -13.90 -16.07 -15.21
N ILE A 31 -14.71 -15.05 -15.04
CA ILE A 31 -14.58 -13.77 -15.74
C ILE A 31 -14.48 -12.66 -14.70
N THR A 32 -13.49 -11.80 -14.85
CA THR A 32 -13.41 -10.55 -14.11
C THR A 32 -13.44 -9.40 -15.10
N LEU A 33 -14.49 -8.60 -15.03
CA LEU A 33 -14.64 -7.36 -15.79
C LEU A 33 -14.26 -6.20 -14.89
N THR A 34 -13.29 -5.39 -15.31
CA THR A 34 -12.83 -4.21 -14.58
C THR A 34 -13.01 -2.95 -15.39
N LYS A 35 -13.29 -1.86 -14.70
CA LYS A 35 -13.32 -0.51 -15.25
C LYS A 35 -12.66 0.44 -14.26
N SER A 36 -11.72 1.25 -14.71
CA SER A 36 -11.09 2.27 -13.90
C SER A 36 -11.05 3.60 -14.61
N LEU A 37 -11.41 4.65 -13.91
CA LEU A 37 -11.27 6.04 -14.34
C LEU A 37 -10.30 6.73 -13.42
N MET A 38 -9.29 7.39 -13.96
CA MET A 38 -8.32 8.19 -13.21
C MET A 38 -8.24 9.59 -13.79
N ASN A 39 -8.21 10.58 -12.90
CA ASN A 39 -7.87 11.97 -13.21
C ASN A 39 -6.66 12.36 -12.37
N LEU A 40 -5.78 13.17 -12.94
CA LEU A 40 -4.57 13.63 -12.28
C LEU A 40 -4.27 15.06 -12.67
N VAL A 41 -3.86 15.86 -11.68
CA VAL A 41 -3.34 17.21 -11.87
C VAL A 41 -2.00 17.30 -11.13
N GLY A 42 -0.92 17.45 -11.90
CA GLY A 42 0.42 17.70 -11.36
C GLY A 42 0.72 19.20 -11.31
N VAL A 43 1.38 19.60 -10.25
CA VAL A 43 1.78 20.98 -9.96
C VAL A 43 3.28 21.06 -9.77
N ARG A 44 3.91 22.08 -10.32
CA ARG A 44 5.33 22.36 -10.10
C ARG A 44 5.53 23.85 -9.82
N ASN A 45 6.17 24.14 -8.69
CA ASN A 45 6.46 25.50 -8.25
C ASN A 45 5.24 26.46 -8.29
N GLY A 46 4.07 25.93 -7.91
CA GLY A 46 2.84 26.70 -7.86
C GLY A 46 2.09 26.87 -9.18
N GLU A 47 2.49 26.18 -10.23
CA GLU A 47 1.82 26.19 -11.52
C GLU A 47 1.44 24.76 -11.93
N VAL A 48 0.32 24.62 -12.63
CA VAL A 48 -0.06 23.31 -13.19
C VAL A 48 0.94 22.91 -14.28
N ASP A 49 1.57 21.77 -14.08
CA ASP A 49 2.60 21.21 -14.98
C ASP A 49 2.03 20.14 -15.92
N LYS A 50 1.15 19.29 -15.41
CA LYS A 50 0.54 18.22 -16.19
C LYS A 50 -0.90 17.93 -15.77
N THR A 51 -1.67 17.39 -16.72
CA THR A 51 -2.98 16.80 -16.44
C THR A 51 -3.10 15.48 -17.17
N ALA A 52 -3.76 14.50 -16.55
CA ALA A 52 -4.08 13.24 -17.20
C ALA A 52 -5.54 12.85 -16.92
N HIS A 53 -6.13 12.17 -17.89
CA HIS A 53 -7.44 11.56 -17.78
C HIS A 53 -7.36 10.22 -18.50
N ALA A 54 -7.58 9.12 -17.79
CA ALA A 54 -7.49 7.78 -18.34
C ALA A 54 -8.73 6.97 -17.95
N LEU A 55 -9.32 6.31 -18.93
CA LEU A 55 -10.37 5.33 -18.72
C LEU A 55 -9.90 3.99 -19.29
N ASP A 56 -9.75 3.02 -18.42
CA ASP A 56 -9.35 1.67 -18.77
C ASP A 56 -10.48 0.67 -18.52
N ARG A 57 -10.57 -0.31 -19.42
CA ARG A 57 -11.52 -1.44 -19.29
C ARG A 57 -10.80 -2.72 -19.68
N SER A 58 -11.00 -3.77 -18.92
CA SER A 58 -10.51 -5.08 -19.31
C SER A 58 -11.44 -6.19 -18.85
N LEU A 59 -11.48 -7.25 -19.66
CA LEU A 59 -12.11 -8.51 -19.32
C LEU A 59 -11.01 -9.56 -19.22
N GLN A 60 -10.83 -10.09 -18.01
CA GLN A 60 -9.97 -11.24 -17.75
C GLN A 60 -10.82 -12.52 -17.82
N LEU A 61 -10.31 -13.51 -18.51
CA LEU A 61 -10.94 -14.80 -18.73
C LEU A 61 -10.02 -15.91 -18.21
N GLN A 62 -10.46 -16.63 -17.21
CA GLN A 62 -9.82 -17.86 -16.73
C GLN A 62 -10.64 -19.07 -17.18
N LEU A 63 -9.99 -19.99 -17.91
CA LEU A 63 -10.62 -21.16 -18.50
C LEU A 63 -9.99 -22.44 -17.98
N PHE A 64 -10.86 -23.38 -17.68
CA PHE A 64 -10.50 -24.76 -17.35
C PHE A 64 -11.18 -25.68 -18.38
N ALA A 65 -10.39 -26.50 -19.06
CA ALA A 65 -10.89 -27.46 -20.05
C ALA A 65 -9.98 -28.70 -20.08
N ASP A 66 -10.57 -29.88 -19.99
CA ASP A 66 -9.83 -31.18 -20.01
C ASP A 66 -8.69 -31.25 -19.00
N GLY A 67 -8.87 -30.73 -17.79
CA GLY A 67 -7.85 -30.66 -16.73
C GLY A 67 -6.71 -29.67 -16.99
N ARG A 68 -6.87 -28.75 -17.93
CA ARG A 68 -5.93 -27.70 -18.32
C ARG A 68 -6.46 -26.34 -17.90
N PHE A 69 -5.55 -25.38 -17.76
CA PHE A 69 -5.89 -24.02 -17.32
C PHE A 69 -5.19 -22.99 -18.19
N GLY A 70 -5.91 -21.92 -18.52
CA GLY A 70 -5.35 -20.72 -19.16
C GLY A 70 -6.01 -19.45 -18.64
N SER A 71 -5.24 -18.37 -18.60
CA SER A 71 -5.72 -17.02 -18.27
C SER A 71 -5.39 -16.08 -19.41
N PHE A 72 -6.41 -15.32 -19.86
CA PHE A 72 -6.36 -14.43 -20.99
C PHE A 72 -7.00 -13.10 -20.63
N SER A 73 -6.65 -12.03 -21.31
CA SER A 73 -7.29 -10.72 -21.13
C SER A 73 -7.56 -10.01 -22.45
N SER A 74 -8.61 -9.23 -22.48
CA SER A 74 -8.96 -8.37 -23.61
C SER A 74 -9.46 -7.01 -23.09
N ASN A 75 -9.04 -5.94 -23.75
CA ASN A 75 -9.59 -4.60 -23.57
C ASN A 75 -10.61 -4.22 -24.64
N LYS A 76 -10.85 -5.10 -25.64
CA LYS A 76 -11.88 -4.97 -26.67
C LYS A 76 -13.14 -5.67 -26.17
N LEU A 77 -14.16 -4.89 -25.88
CA LEU A 77 -15.40 -5.38 -25.25
C LEU A 77 -16.59 -5.44 -26.24
N GLU A 78 -16.31 -5.61 -27.51
CA GLU A 78 -17.38 -5.89 -28.51
C GLU A 78 -17.75 -7.38 -28.48
N LYS A 79 -19.04 -7.66 -28.51
CA LYS A 79 -19.61 -9.01 -28.32
C LYS A 79 -19.01 -10.03 -29.29
N GLU A 80 -19.02 -9.75 -30.57
CA GLU A 80 -18.52 -10.66 -31.62
C GLU A 80 -17.01 -10.89 -31.49
N GLY A 81 -16.26 -9.85 -31.09
CA GLY A 81 -14.84 -9.93 -30.84
C GLY A 81 -14.52 -10.82 -29.61
N LEU A 82 -15.31 -10.69 -28.54
CA LEU A 82 -15.17 -11.51 -27.34
C LEU A 82 -15.54 -12.98 -27.58
N GLU A 83 -16.58 -13.24 -28.39
CA GLU A 83 -16.92 -14.61 -28.74
C GLU A 83 -15.82 -15.30 -29.57
N SER A 84 -15.14 -14.59 -30.49
CA SER A 84 -13.95 -15.13 -31.19
C SER A 84 -12.79 -15.37 -30.24
N PHE A 85 -12.50 -14.38 -29.40
CA PHE A 85 -11.46 -14.45 -28.38
C PHE A 85 -11.67 -15.65 -27.45
N ILE A 86 -12.90 -15.91 -26.98
CA ILE A 86 -13.22 -17.05 -26.11
C ILE A 86 -12.97 -18.38 -26.82
N ARG A 87 -13.39 -18.53 -28.09
CA ARG A 87 -13.12 -19.78 -28.87
C ARG A 87 -11.63 -20.03 -29.00
N GLU A 88 -10.87 -19.01 -29.43
CA GLU A 88 -9.41 -19.11 -29.58
C GLU A 88 -8.71 -19.43 -28.25
N ALA A 89 -9.20 -18.84 -27.14
CA ALA A 89 -8.68 -19.11 -25.80
C ALA A 89 -8.95 -20.55 -25.38
N ILE A 90 -10.15 -21.12 -25.63
CA ILE A 90 -10.49 -22.51 -25.32
C ILE A 90 -9.62 -23.46 -26.15
N ASP A 91 -9.46 -23.19 -27.45
CA ASP A 91 -8.59 -24.01 -28.31
C ASP A 91 -7.13 -23.96 -27.84
N THR A 92 -6.66 -22.82 -27.39
CA THR A 92 -5.33 -22.65 -26.80
C THR A 92 -5.18 -23.46 -25.51
N VAL A 93 -6.17 -23.39 -24.60
CA VAL A 93 -6.13 -24.13 -23.32
C VAL A 93 -6.02 -25.64 -23.58
N LYS A 94 -6.75 -26.16 -24.58
CA LYS A 94 -6.71 -27.59 -24.94
C LYS A 94 -5.35 -28.05 -25.44
N MET A 95 -4.43 -27.14 -25.82
CA MET A 95 -3.07 -27.47 -26.24
C MET A 95 -2.06 -27.41 -25.09
N LEU A 96 -2.44 -26.86 -23.92
CA LEU A 96 -1.56 -26.76 -22.77
C LEU A 96 -1.37 -28.12 -22.07
N GLU A 97 -0.40 -28.18 -21.18
CA GLU A 97 -0.20 -29.35 -20.30
C GLU A 97 -1.30 -29.37 -19.21
N ALA A 98 -1.79 -30.56 -18.90
CA ALA A 98 -2.78 -30.71 -17.83
C ALA A 98 -2.13 -30.52 -16.45
N ASP A 99 -2.81 -29.79 -15.58
CA ASP A 99 -2.39 -29.57 -14.20
C ASP A 99 -3.54 -29.91 -13.25
N PRO A 100 -3.48 -31.07 -12.55
CA PRO A 100 -4.58 -31.56 -11.71
C PRO A 100 -4.84 -30.67 -10.48
N PHE A 101 -3.93 -29.77 -10.15
CA PHE A 101 -4.09 -28.85 -9.02
C PHE A 101 -4.92 -27.61 -9.36
N ARG A 102 -5.15 -27.33 -10.64
CA ARG A 102 -5.91 -26.17 -11.12
C ARG A 102 -7.41 -26.39 -11.05
N SER A 103 -8.12 -25.52 -10.36
CA SER A 103 -9.60 -25.50 -10.33
C SER A 103 -10.09 -24.15 -9.78
N LEU A 104 -11.39 -23.90 -9.91
CA LEU A 104 -12.07 -22.89 -9.11
C LEU A 104 -12.06 -23.27 -7.62
N PRO A 105 -12.20 -22.27 -6.69
CA PRO A 105 -12.41 -22.53 -5.27
C PRO A 105 -13.69 -23.34 -5.03
N ALA A 106 -13.78 -23.98 -3.87
CA ALA A 106 -15.00 -24.64 -3.45
C ALA A 106 -16.14 -23.62 -3.26
N PRO A 107 -17.39 -23.91 -3.72
CA PRO A 107 -18.50 -22.94 -3.73
C PRO A 107 -18.86 -22.36 -2.35
N GLU A 108 -18.62 -23.10 -1.27
CA GLU A 108 -18.84 -22.66 0.10
C GLU A 108 -17.90 -21.55 0.57
N ARG A 109 -16.76 -21.39 -0.11
CA ARG A 109 -15.76 -20.36 0.18
C ARG A 109 -16.01 -19.04 -0.54
N LEU A 110 -16.86 -19.04 -1.57
CA LEU A 110 -17.13 -17.87 -2.40
C LEU A 110 -17.87 -16.78 -1.63
N ALA A 111 -17.55 -15.53 -1.93
CA ALA A 111 -18.23 -14.38 -1.36
C ALA A 111 -19.68 -14.32 -1.83
N LYS A 112 -20.61 -14.19 -0.89
CA LYS A 112 -22.08 -14.11 -1.16
C LYS A 112 -22.65 -12.75 -0.81
N ASP A 113 -21.87 -11.90 -0.18
CA ASP A 113 -22.28 -10.60 0.36
C ASP A 113 -21.68 -9.41 -0.40
N ALA A 114 -21.01 -9.64 -1.51
CA ALA A 114 -20.43 -8.62 -2.37
C ALA A 114 -21.33 -8.32 -3.58
N VAL A 115 -22.57 -7.91 -3.33
CA VAL A 115 -23.64 -7.85 -4.34
C VAL A 115 -23.63 -6.56 -5.15
N THR A 116 -23.47 -5.42 -4.48
CA THR A 116 -23.55 -4.09 -5.09
C THR A 116 -22.18 -3.48 -5.36
N GLY A 117 -21.15 -3.99 -4.66
CA GLY A 117 -19.80 -3.44 -4.62
C GLY A 117 -19.63 -2.27 -3.67
N ARG A 118 -20.70 -1.86 -2.96
CA ARG A 118 -20.72 -0.69 -2.07
C ARG A 118 -20.86 -1.04 -0.58
N GLU A 119 -20.84 -2.30 -0.25
CA GLU A 119 -21.09 -2.81 1.12
C GLU A 119 -20.07 -2.30 2.13
N LEU A 120 -18.85 -2.00 1.68
CA LEU A 120 -17.77 -1.46 2.53
C LEU A 120 -17.76 0.07 2.61
N GLY A 121 -18.65 0.77 1.88
CA GLY A 121 -18.69 2.24 1.90
C GLY A 121 -17.44 2.92 1.34
N LEU A 122 -16.75 2.27 0.40
CA LEU A 122 -15.52 2.78 -0.22
C LEU A 122 -15.78 3.65 -1.45
N TYR A 123 -17.00 3.78 -1.90
CA TYR A 123 -17.36 4.60 -3.04
C TYR A 123 -17.97 5.93 -2.61
N ASP A 124 -17.36 7.03 -3.07
CA ASP A 124 -17.87 8.38 -2.88
C ASP A 124 -18.35 8.97 -4.21
N SER A 125 -19.63 9.31 -4.29
CA SER A 125 -20.24 9.93 -5.47
C SER A 125 -19.72 11.34 -5.75
N ALA A 126 -19.00 11.97 -4.84
CA ALA A 126 -18.36 13.27 -5.08
C ALA A 126 -17.48 13.26 -6.33
N CYS A 127 -16.83 12.10 -6.65
CA CYS A 127 -16.03 11.93 -7.87
C CYS A 127 -16.78 12.24 -9.17
N GLU A 128 -18.10 12.02 -9.21
CA GLU A 128 -18.93 12.26 -10.39
C GLU A 128 -19.16 13.75 -10.69
N SER A 129 -19.05 14.60 -9.67
CA SER A 129 -19.29 16.05 -9.75
C SER A 129 -18.02 16.89 -9.88
N LEU A 130 -16.83 16.28 -9.69
CA LEU A 130 -15.56 17.00 -9.79
C LEU A 130 -15.30 17.49 -11.21
N THR A 131 -15.13 18.80 -11.37
CA THR A 131 -14.73 19.43 -12.63
C THR A 131 -13.20 19.48 -12.74
N ALA A 132 -12.68 19.73 -13.95
CA ALA A 132 -11.25 19.96 -14.13
C ALA A 132 -10.74 21.17 -13.33
N GLU A 133 -11.59 22.22 -13.20
CA GLU A 133 -11.24 23.40 -12.39
C GLU A 133 -11.18 23.06 -10.91
N THR A 134 -12.15 22.32 -10.37
CA THR A 134 -12.14 21.88 -8.97
C THR A 134 -10.90 21.06 -8.65
N ARG A 135 -10.50 20.11 -9.53
CA ARG A 135 -9.28 19.32 -9.37
C ARG A 135 -8.03 20.19 -9.35
N ARG A 136 -7.99 21.19 -10.23
CA ARG A 136 -6.90 22.18 -10.26
C ARG A 136 -6.84 22.99 -8.96
N GLU A 137 -7.98 23.45 -8.46
CA GLU A 137 -8.06 24.18 -7.18
C GLU A 137 -7.55 23.33 -6.03
N ILE A 138 -7.95 22.06 -5.93
CA ILE A 138 -7.47 21.11 -4.91
C ILE A 138 -5.96 20.93 -5.01
N ALA A 139 -5.44 20.67 -6.22
CA ALA A 139 -4.01 20.49 -6.43
C ALA A 139 -3.18 21.72 -6.03
N LEU A 140 -3.71 22.92 -6.22
CA LEU A 140 -3.02 24.18 -5.86
C LEU A 140 -3.21 24.60 -4.40
N ALA A 141 -4.28 24.13 -3.73
CA ALA A 141 -4.65 24.57 -2.39
C ALA A 141 -3.57 24.26 -1.33
N SER A 142 -2.86 23.14 -1.48
CA SER A 142 -1.77 22.76 -0.56
C SER A 142 -0.43 23.40 -0.90
N CYS A 143 -0.28 24.04 -2.07
CA CYS A 143 1.00 24.47 -2.60
C CYS A 143 1.67 25.53 -1.69
N TYR A 144 2.84 25.21 -1.16
CA TYR A 144 3.61 26.10 -0.28
C TYR A 144 4.19 27.30 -1.05
N TYR A 145 4.60 27.08 -2.29
CA TYR A 145 5.18 28.10 -3.17
C TYR A 145 4.20 29.28 -3.45
N HIS A 146 2.89 28.99 -3.48
CA HIS A 146 1.86 30.01 -3.60
C HIS A 146 1.65 30.80 -2.31
N SER A 147 1.74 30.15 -1.16
CA SER A 147 1.51 30.78 0.14
C SER A 147 2.57 31.83 0.48
N GLU A 148 3.82 31.64 0.05
CA GLU A 148 4.90 32.61 0.25
C GLU A 148 4.73 33.90 -0.60
N LYS A 149 4.15 33.78 -1.80
CA LYS A 149 3.88 34.95 -2.66
C LYS A 149 2.69 35.80 -2.18
N SER A 150 1.80 35.23 -1.36
CA SER A 150 0.55 35.89 -0.96
C SER A 150 0.50 36.42 0.48
N SER A 151 1.51 36.16 1.32
CA SER A 151 1.41 36.42 2.76
C SER A 151 2.24 37.59 3.27
N THR A 152 1.54 38.63 3.73
CA THR A 152 1.84 39.31 5.00
C THR A 152 1.47 38.34 6.12
N ARG A 153 2.39 37.52 6.58
CA ARG A 153 2.10 36.43 7.51
C ARG A 153 2.09 36.88 8.95
N SER A 154 1.00 36.58 9.68
CA SER A 154 0.93 36.61 11.13
C SER A 154 1.78 35.48 11.74
N GLU A 155 2.59 35.85 12.72
CA GLU A 155 3.37 34.95 13.57
C GLU A 155 2.45 33.95 14.31
N ALA A 156 2.51 32.70 14.03
CA ALA A 156 2.31 31.60 15.00
C ALA A 156 2.04 30.26 14.31
N THR A 157 3.08 29.47 14.12
CA THR A 157 2.93 28.00 14.22
C THR A 157 4.30 27.39 14.57
N GLN A 158 4.38 26.79 15.75
CA GLN A 158 5.48 25.88 16.09
C GLN A 158 5.40 24.72 15.10
N GLY A 159 6.48 24.50 14.35
CA GLY A 159 6.57 23.35 13.44
C GLY A 159 6.27 22.05 14.19
N VAL A 160 5.47 21.18 13.61
CA VAL A 160 5.06 19.86 14.14
C VAL A 160 6.27 18.99 14.53
N TRP A 161 7.46 19.37 14.08
CA TRP A 161 8.72 18.64 14.30
C TRP A 161 9.63 19.26 15.35
N GLY A 162 9.23 20.32 16.04
CA GLY A 162 10.00 20.91 17.18
C GLY A 162 11.34 21.57 16.82
N ILE A 163 11.70 21.65 15.55
CA ILE A 163 12.92 22.30 15.08
C ILE A 163 12.52 23.63 14.42
N ARG A 164 12.79 24.75 15.08
CA ARG A 164 12.78 26.06 14.42
C ARG A 164 14.10 26.21 13.67
N PRO A 165 14.09 26.38 12.34
CA PRO A 165 15.26 26.96 11.71
C PRO A 165 15.40 28.40 12.24
N PRO A 166 16.62 28.89 12.50
CA PRO A 166 16.82 30.28 12.89
C PRO A 166 16.46 31.18 11.71
N VAL A 167 15.26 31.77 11.74
CA VAL A 167 14.88 32.81 10.80
C VAL A 167 15.57 34.09 11.25
N SER A 168 16.70 34.40 10.65
CA SER A 168 17.26 35.74 10.73
C SER A 168 16.60 36.60 9.65
N GLU A 169 15.94 37.68 10.02
CA GLU A 169 15.23 38.62 9.17
C GLU A 169 16.13 39.45 8.19
N THR A 170 17.37 39.03 8.00
CA THR A 170 18.32 39.80 7.16
C THR A 170 19.01 38.88 6.17
N ASN A 171 18.42 38.67 5.03
CA ASN A 171 18.98 38.47 3.70
C ASN A 171 18.09 37.58 2.83
N VAL A 172 17.52 38.19 1.80
CA VAL A 172 16.76 37.53 0.72
C VAL A 172 17.61 36.50 -0.09
N PHE A 173 18.89 36.35 0.24
CA PHE A 173 19.84 35.42 -0.35
C PHE A 173 20.45 34.43 0.64
N SER A 174 19.94 34.36 1.89
CA SER A 174 20.46 33.37 2.84
C SER A 174 19.83 32.00 2.61
N LEU A 175 20.64 31.00 2.39
CA LEU A 175 20.32 29.58 2.37
C LEU A 175 20.05 29.13 3.83
N PRO A 176 19.17 28.13 4.08
CA PRO A 176 18.55 27.22 3.10
C PRO A 176 17.32 27.83 2.39
N ARG A 177 17.09 27.40 1.14
CA ARG A 177 15.97 27.86 0.31
C ARG A 177 15.23 26.71 -0.38
N LEU A 178 13.94 26.89 -0.63
CA LEU A 178 13.15 26.00 -1.47
C LEU A 178 13.59 26.16 -2.93
N ILE A 179 14.04 25.04 -3.55
CA ILE A 179 14.49 24.99 -4.95
C ILE A 179 13.38 24.50 -5.86
N ALA A 180 12.66 23.45 -5.43
CA ALA A 180 11.58 22.86 -6.18
C ALA A 180 10.50 22.34 -5.26
N GLU A 181 9.27 22.48 -5.72
CA GLU A 181 8.09 21.87 -5.14
C GLU A 181 7.33 21.19 -6.26
N GLU A 182 7.14 19.89 -6.13
CA GLU A 182 6.35 19.06 -7.06
C GLU A 182 5.19 18.46 -6.29
N GLY A 183 3.97 18.65 -6.80
CA GLY A 183 2.76 18.16 -6.19
C GLY A 183 1.86 17.45 -7.18
N GLU A 184 1.00 16.57 -6.67
CA GLU A 184 0.03 15.85 -7.47
C GLU A 184 -1.26 15.66 -6.66
N TYR A 185 -2.37 15.98 -7.30
CA TYR A 185 -3.69 15.52 -6.87
C TYR A 185 -4.19 14.51 -7.90
N SER A 186 -4.73 13.39 -7.42
CA SER A 186 -5.43 12.43 -8.26
C SER A 186 -6.74 11.97 -7.63
N ASP A 187 -7.70 11.67 -8.48
CA ASP A 187 -8.91 10.93 -8.09
C ASP A 187 -9.13 9.75 -9.04
N SER A 188 -9.58 8.65 -8.49
CA SER A 188 -9.88 7.47 -9.26
C SER A 188 -11.17 6.79 -8.83
N VAL A 189 -11.78 6.10 -9.78
CA VAL A 189 -12.89 5.17 -9.55
C VAL A 189 -12.47 3.83 -10.09
N PHE A 190 -12.59 2.80 -9.27
CA PHE A 190 -12.40 1.41 -9.68
C PHE A 190 -13.69 0.64 -9.45
N ASP A 191 -14.13 -0.11 -10.46
CA ASP A 191 -15.32 -0.97 -10.41
C ASP A 191 -15.01 -2.31 -11.05
N SER A 192 -15.24 -3.40 -10.34
CA SER A 192 -15.00 -4.75 -10.81
C SER A 192 -16.19 -5.66 -10.55
N LEU A 193 -16.46 -6.55 -11.53
CA LEU A 193 -17.42 -7.63 -11.43
C LEU A 193 -16.72 -8.95 -11.70
N THR A 194 -16.75 -9.87 -10.74
CA THR A 194 -16.21 -11.22 -10.89
C THR A 194 -17.34 -12.23 -10.91
N LEU A 195 -17.37 -13.03 -11.97
CA LEU A 195 -18.34 -14.08 -12.21
C LEU A 195 -17.63 -15.42 -12.36
N ASP A 196 -18.23 -16.52 -11.90
CA ASP A 196 -17.75 -17.84 -12.25
C ASP A 196 -18.85 -18.84 -12.56
N SER A 197 -18.48 -19.96 -13.15
CA SER A 197 -19.39 -21.03 -13.55
C SER A 197 -19.98 -21.84 -12.37
N GLN A 198 -19.58 -21.55 -11.13
CA GLN A 198 -20.15 -22.12 -9.90
C GLN A 198 -21.19 -21.22 -9.25
N GLY A 199 -21.47 -20.07 -9.86
CA GLY A 199 -22.50 -19.13 -9.40
C GLY A 199 -21.98 -17.95 -8.59
N LEU A 200 -20.68 -17.68 -8.56
CA LEU A 200 -20.16 -16.43 -8.06
C LEU A 200 -20.64 -15.28 -8.94
N GLU A 201 -21.18 -14.26 -8.31
CA GLU A 201 -21.38 -12.93 -8.87
C GLU A 201 -21.04 -11.91 -7.77
N ALA A 202 -19.80 -11.43 -7.77
CA ALA A 202 -19.29 -10.54 -6.75
C ALA A 202 -18.78 -9.23 -7.36
N ARG A 203 -19.17 -8.10 -6.76
CA ARG A 203 -18.79 -6.77 -7.20
C ARG A 203 -18.01 -6.03 -6.13
N HIS A 204 -17.03 -5.22 -6.57
CA HIS A 204 -16.30 -4.31 -5.71
C HIS A 204 -16.17 -2.96 -6.41
N THR A 205 -16.52 -1.89 -5.69
CA THR A 205 -16.45 -0.52 -6.20
C THR A 205 -15.79 0.36 -5.15
N GLU A 206 -14.78 1.11 -5.55
CA GLU A 206 -14.08 2.04 -4.67
C GLU A 206 -13.70 3.33 -5.41
N THR A 207 -13.53 4.39 -4.65
CA THR A 207 -12.90 5.64 -5.07
C THR A 207 -11.62 5.83 -4.29
N SER A 208 -10.65 6.53 -4.86
CA SER A 208 -9.49 7.05 -4.16
C SER A 208 -9.32 8.51 -4.50
N PHE A 209 -9.08 9.34 -3.48
CA PHE A 209 -8.67 10.73 -3.61
C PHE A 209 -7.31 10.83 -2.93
N GLU A 210 -6.33 11.33 -3.67
CA GLU A 210 -4.94 11.35 -3.22
C GLU A 210 -4.34 12.73 -3.46
N ILE A 211 -3.55 13.20 -2.51
CA ILE A 211 -2.74 14.41 -2.64
C ILE A 211 -1.35 14.14 -2.08
N GLY A 212 -0.33 14.54 -2.82
CA GLY A 212 1.05 14.40 -2.39
C GLY A 212 1.91 15.54 -2.88
N TYR A 213 2.94 15.89 -2.10
CA TYR A 213 3.93 16.90 -2.44
C TYR A 213 5.32 16.43 -2.05
N GLU A 214 6.28 16.78 -2.90
CA GLU A 214 7.70 16.68 -2.61
C GLU A 214 8.30 18.08 -2.63
N SER A 215 9.10 18.41 -1.62
CA SER A 215 9.84 19.65 -1.52
C SER A 215 11.33 19.37 -1.52
N THR A 216 12.09 20.12 -2.35
CA THR A 216 13.54 20.08 -2.41
C THR A 216 14.11 21.40 -1.93
N VAL A 217 14.96 21.34 -0.91
CA VAL A 217 15.66 22.50 -0.34
C VAL A 217 17.15 22.39 -0.59
N GLU A 218 17.82 23.56 -0.74
CA GLU A 218 19.26 23.68 -0.90
C GLU A 218 19.86 24.33 0.34
N ASP A 219 20.93 23.77 0.87
CA ASP A 219 21.72 24.35 1.95
C ASP A 219 22.75 25.39 1.45
N GLY A 220 23.48 26.01 2.40
CA GLY A 220 24.52 26.99 2.08
C GLY A 220 25.76 26.44 1.34
N GLN A 221 25.81 25.12 1.11
CA GLN A 221 26.90 24.42 0.44
C GLN A 221 26.49 23.84 -0.93
N GLY A 222 25.25 24.09 -1.37
CA GLY A 222 24.72 23.58 -2.63
C GLY A 222 24.26 22.11 -2.55
N ARG A 223 24.13 21.53 -1.34
CA ARG A 223 23.58 20.19 -1.18
C ARG A 223 22.06 20.24 -1.21
N LEU A 224 21.45 19.24 -1.86
CA LEU A 224 19.99 19.15 -1.99
C LEU A 224 19.43 18.10 -1.02
N PHE A 225 18.29 18.45 -0.42
CA PHE A 225 17.55 17.60 0.51
C PHE A 225 16.09 17.60 0.11
N SER A 226 15.54 16.43 -0.19
CA SER A 226 14.14 16.28 -0.58
C SER A 226 13.38 15.48 0.48
N SER A 227 12.11 15.82 0.63
CA SER A 227 11.19 15.00 1.37
C SER A 227 9.77 15.19 0.84
N TYR A 228 8.91 14.24 1.15
CA TYR A 228 7.53 14.23 0.69
C TYR A 228 6.55 14.11 1.86
N TRP A 229 5.32 14.49 1.58
CA TRP A 229 4.16 14.16 2.39
C TRP A 229 2.95 13.92 1.49
N TRP A 230 2.05 13.05 1.91
CA TRP A 230 0.89 12.68 1.13
C TRP A 230 -0.25 12.20 2.01
N ASP A 231 -1.46 12.19 1.44
CA ASP A 231 -2.62 11.59 2.03
C ASP A 231 -3.51 10.95 0.97
N ALA A 232 -4.25 9.91 1.34
CA ALA A 232 -5.18 9.20 0.47
C ALA A 232 -6.38 8.69 1.26
N THR A 233 -7.55 8.78 0.65
CA THR A 233 -8.81 8.35 1.29
C THR A 233 -9.85 7.97 0.24
N PRO A 234 -10.80 7.06 0.56
CA PRO A 234 -11.90 6.76 -0.36
C PRO A 234 -12.97 7.87 -0.41
N ARG A 235 -12.95 8.85 0.48
CA ARG A 235 -13.94 9.95 0.51
C ARG A 235 -13.25 11.31 0.46
N LEU A 236 -13.70 12.17 -0.46
CA LEU A 236 -13.09 13.48 -0.69
C LEU A 236 -13.10 14.36 0.56
N GLU A 237 -14.16 14.30 1.38
CA GLU A 237 -14.30 15.10 2.59
C GLU A 237 -13.26 14.76 3.69
N ASP A 238 -12.69 13.56 3.65
CA ASP A 238 -11.69 13.09 4.61
C ASP A 238 -10.25 13.41 4.17
N LEU A 239 -10.04 13.83 2.91
CA LEU A 239 -8.71 14.11 2.36
C LEU A 239 -8.07 15.32 3.04
N GLN A 240 -6.87 15.11 3.61
CA GLN A 240 -6.10 16.17 4.29
C GLN A 240 -5.31 17.02 3.28
N ILE A 241 -5.98 17.95 2.62
CA ILE A 241 -5.41 18.78 1.56
C ILE A 241 -4.47 19.85 2.15
N GLU A 242 -4.92 20.52 3.20
CA GLU A 242 -4.17 21.59 3.83
C GLU A 242 -2.85 21.09 4.43
N ASP A 243 -1.83 21.90 4.40
CA ASP A 243 -0.52 21.60 5.00
C ASP A 243 0.31 20.47 4.35
N CYS A 244 -0.16 19.80 3.29
CA CYS A 244 0.58 18.68 2.68
C CYS A 244 1.96 19.15 2.19
N ALA A 245 2.03 20.20 1.37
CA ALA A 245 3.30 20.75 0.88
C ALA A 245 4.15 21.34 2.02
N ARG A 246 3.52 22.00 3.01
CA ARG A 246 4.24 22.52 4.18
C ARG A 246 4.91 21.39 4.97
N LYS A 247 4.23 20.27 5.19
CA LYS A 247 4.82 19.10 5.86
C LYS A 247 5.98 18.52 5.06
N ALA A 248 5.86 18.43 3.73
CA ALA A 248 6.95 18.01 2.86
C ALA A 248 8.17 18.93 2.99
N TYR A 249 7.94 20.24 2.96
CA TYR A 249 8.98 21.26 3.16
C TYR A 249 9.63 21.17 4.54
N ASP A 250 8.83 21.11 5.63
CA ASP A 250 9.34 20.98 7.00
C ASP A 250 10.20 19.72 7.18
N ARG A 251 9.80 18.61 6.55
CA ARG A 251 10.56 17.35 6.55
C ARG A 251 11.86 17.46 5.76
N ALA A 252 11.88 18.18 4.63
CA ALA A 252 13.11 18.43 3.86
C ALA A 252 14.07 19.33 4.65
N MET A 253 13.55 20.43 5.24
CA MET A 253 14.34 21.32 6.09
C MET A 253 14.91 20.62 7.32
N ALA A 254 14.20 19.67 7.90
CA ALA A 254 14.67 18.92 9.06
C ALA A 254 15.87 18.00 8.75
N GLN A 255 16.18 17.72 7.47
CA GLN A 255 17.32 16.89 7.05
C GLN A 255 18.63 17.67 6.88
N LEU A 256 18.60 19.01 7.05
CA LEU A 256 19.79 19.85 6.87
C LEU A 256 20.86 19.55 7.93
N ASP A 257 22.13 19.71 7.54
CA ASP A 257 23.31 19.49 8.39
C ASP A 257 23.39 18.08 9.00
N PRO A 258 23.28 17.02 8.18
CA PRO A 258 23.40 15.65 8.68
C PRO A 258 24.78 15.41 9.30
N GLN A 259 24.79 14.66 10.41
CA GLN A 259 26.01 14.29 11.11
C GLN A 259 26.18 12.77 11.07
N THR A 260 27.44 12.33 11.13
CA THR A 260 27.76 10.92 11.19
C THR A 260 27.49 10.36 12.60
N VAL A 261 26.97 9.15 12.66
CA VAL A 261 26.85 8.37 13.89
C VAL A 261 27.80 7.18 13.77
N PRO A 262 28.62 6.88 14.79
CA PRO A 262 29.54 5.73 14.73
C PRO A 262 28.80 4.42 14.44
N SER A 263 29.44 3.49 13.74
CA SER A 263 28.92 2.13 13.59
C SER A 263 28.76 1.46 14.96
N GLY A 264 27.66 0.72 15.14
CA GLY A 264 27.38 0.08 16.43
C GLY A 264 25.95 -0.46 16.52
N LYS A 265 25.58 -0.92 17.71
CA LYS A 265 24.22 -1.36 18.00
C LYS A 265 23.41 -0.23 18.62
N TYR A 266 22.26 0.05 18.02
CA TYR A 266 21.35 1.09 18.50
C TYR A 266 19.91 0.55 18.60
N THR A 267 19.07 1.29 19.31
CA THR A 267 17.62 1.12 19.20
C THR A 267 17.17 1.75 17.88
N LEU A 268 16.63 0.93 16.99
CA LEU A 268 15.98 1.36 15.75
C LEU A 268 14.55 1.78 16.07
N ILE A 269 14.14 2.96 15.61
CA ILE A 269 12.77 3.42 15.65
C ILE A 269 12.35 3.66 14.18
N LEU A 270 11.26 3.08 13.76
CA LEU A 270 10.68 3.28 12.42
C LEU A 270 9.44 4.14 12.55
N ASP A 271 9.36 5.24 11.81
CA ASP A 271 8.11 5.99 11.71
C ASP A 271 7.07 5.25 10.84
N THR A 272 5.83 5.69 10.89
CA THR A 272 4.70 5.05 10.20
C THR A 272 4.88 4.98 8.68
N GLU A 273 5.59 5.97 8.07
CA GLU A 273 5.82 6.01 6.61
C GLU A 273 6.71 4.86 6.13
N CYS A 274 7.63 4.43 6.95
CA CYS A 274 8.61 3.42 6.55
C CYS A 274 8.49 2.08 7.31
N ALA A 275 7.68 2.02 8.37
CA ALA A 275 7.54 0.82 9.21
C ALA A 275 7.05 -0.43 8.44
N SER A 276 6.27 -0.26 7.36
CA SER A 276 5.84 -1.37 6.49
C SER A 276 7.00 -2.11 5.83
N LYS A 277 8.19 -1.50 5.74
CA LYS A 277 9.42 -2.11 5.18
C LYS A 277 9.84 -3.38 5.91
N VAL A 278 9.56 -3.49 7.20
CA VAL A 278 9.88 -4.68 8.00
C VAL A 278 8.70 -5.66 8.15
N VAL A 279 7.48 -5.24 7.83
CA VAL A 279 6.27 -6.10 7.85
C VAL A 279 6.11 -6.85 6.52
N THR A 280 6.28 -6.16 5.39
CA THR A 280 6.09 -6.74 4.06
C THR A 280 6.90 -8.03 3.83
N PRO A 281 8.19 -8.15 4.25
CA PRO A 281 8.92 -9.40 4.11
C PRO A 281 8.35 -10.57 4.91
N LEU A 282 7.73 -10.31 6.08
CA LEU A 282 7.03 -11.37 6.83
C LEU A 282 5.83 -11.90 6.04
N LEU A 283 5.02 -10.99 5.47
CA LEU A 283 3.86 -11.38 4.68
C LEU A 283 4.28 -12.18 3.43
N ASN A 284 5.31 -11.72 2.72
CA ASN A 284 5.85 -12.42 1.56
C ASN A 284 6.38 -13.82 1.92
N ALA A 285 7.00 -13.95 3.10
CA ALA A 285 7.50 -15.23 3.59
C ALA A 285 6.36 -16.19 4.00
N LEU A 286 5.18 -15.67 4.36
CA LEU A 286 3.97 -16.47 4.63
C LEU A 286 3.14 -16.73 3.36
N GLY A 287 3.55 -16.19 2.22
CA GLY A 287 2.88 -16.39 0.93
C GLY A 287 3.10 -17.79 0.37
N GLY A 288 2.04 -18.40 -0.12
CA GLY A 288 2.00 -19.79 -0.54
C GLY A 288 3.03 -20.16 -1.62
N TYR A 289 3.27 -19.27 -2.59
CA TYR A 289 4.30 -19.51 -3.62
C TYR A 289 5.71 -19.61 -3.02
N SER A 290 6.05 -18.72 -2.10
CA SER A 290 7.34 -18.73 -1.42
C SER A 290 7.53 -20.00 -0.59
N LEU A 291 6.48 -20.41 0.13
CA LEU A 291 6.47 -21.62 0.95
C LEU A 291 6.58 -22.90 0.10
N GLN A 292 5.79 -23.00 -0.97
CA GLN A 292 5.78 -24.14 -1.89
C GLN A 292 7.14 -24.35 -2.58
N GLN A 293 7.82 -23.25 -2.93
CA GLN A 293 9.16 -23.30 -3.52
C GLN A 293 10.28 -23.44 -2.49
N LYS A 294 9.95 -23.52 -1.19
CA LYS A 294 10.93 -23.52 -0.09
C LYS A 294 11.88 -22.30 -0.12
N ASN A 295 11.36 -21.18 -0.62
CA ASN A 295 12.06 -19.91 -0.69
C ASN A 295 11.48 -18.91 0.35
N SER A 296 11.38 -19.39 1.59
CA SER A 296 10.85 -18.62 2.70
C SER A 296 11.58 -18.96 3.99
N PHE A 297 12.01 -17.93 4.72
CA PHE A 297 12.58 -18.08 6.07
C PHE A 297 11.51 -18.45 7.12
N LEU A 298 10.22 -18.47 6.76
CA LEU A 298 9.10 -18.93 7.60
C LEU A 298 8.53 -20.30 7.12
N THR A 299 9.32 -21.07 6.35
CA THR A 299 8.94 -22.47 6.01
C THR A 299 8.73 -23.27 7.29
N ASP A 300 7.69 -24.10 7.32
CA ASP A 300 7.31 -24.94 8.46
C ASP A 300 7.07 -24.17 9.78
N SER A 301 6.65 -22.92 9.69
CA SER A 301 6.42 -22.06 10.86
C SER A 301 4.98 -22.06 11.40
N LEU A 302 4.03 -22.63 10.68
CA LEU A 302 2.62 -22.65 11.07
C LEU A 302 2.45 -23.25 12.48
N ASP A 303 1.67 -22.58 13.33
CA ASP A 303 1.43 -22.87 14.73
C ASP A 303 2.69 -22.89 15.64
N LYS A 304 3.83 -22.38 15.16
CA LYS A 304 5.04 -22.22 15.97
C LYS A 304 5.15 -20.81 16.56
N LYS A 305 5.59 -20.74 17.81
CA LYS A 305 5.92 -19.47 18.48
C LYS A 305 7.32 -19.04 18.04
N LEU A 306 7.41 -18.11 17.10
CA LEU A 306 8.67 -17.58 16.56
C LEU A 306 8.93 -16.13 16.92
N PHE A 307 7.93 -15.44 17.47
CA PHE A 307 7.97 -14.01 17.78
C PHE A 307 7.67 -13.76 19.26
N PRO A 308 7.89 -12.52 19.75
CA PRO A 308 7.63 -12.18 21.14
C PRO A 308 6.17 -12.42 21.54
N GLU A 309 5.99 -12.82 22.79
CA GLU A 309 4.66 -12.88 23.39
C GLU A 309 4.01 -11.50 23.37
N GLY A 310 2.75 -11.43 22.99
CA GLY A 310 2.01 -10.17 22.82
C GLY A 310 2.10 -9.55 21.41
N LEU A 311 3.05 -9.95 20.55
CA LEU A 311 3.02 -9.52 19.15
C LEU A 311 1.81 -10.16 18.44
N THR A 312 0.92 -9.31 17.95
CA THR A 312 -0.25 -9.71 17.18
C THR A 312 -0.35 -8.88 15.90
N ILE A 313 -0.46 -9.56 14.77
CA ILE A 313 -0.66 -8.98 13.44
C ILE A 313 -1.92 -9.63 12.88
N LEU A 314 -2.89 -8.80 12.49
CA LEU A 314 -4.19 -9.23 11.96
C LEU A 314 -4.32 -8.87 10.48
N ASP A 315 -5.14 -9.62 9.75
CA ASP A 315 -5.79 -9.13 8.53
C ASP A 315 -7.21 -8.70 8.89
N VAL A 316 -7.57 -7.43 8.60
CA VAL A 316 -8.85 -6.80 8.93
C VAL A 316 -9.57 -6.28 7.68
N PRO A 317 -9.90 -7.15 6.71
CA PRO A 317 -10.29 -6.79 5.35
C PRO A 317 -11.67 -6.15 5.22
N ARG A 318 -12.46 -6.08 6.30
CA ARG A 318 -13.89 -5.75 6.26
C ARG A 318 -14.27 -4.51 7.07
N THR A 319 -13.32 -3.65 7.38
CA THR A 319 -13.60 -2.39 8.09
C THR A 319 -14.27 -1.41 7.12
N PRO A 320 -15.52 -0.98 7.39
CA PRO A 320 -16.21 -0.05 6.49
C PRO A 320 -15.48 1.30 6.39
N GLY A 321 -15.38 1.82 5.17
CA GLY A 321 -14.73 3.10 4.88
C GLY A 321 -13.20 3.08 4.96
N ASP A 322 -12.57 1.95 5.24
CA ASP A 322 -11.12 1.84 5.40
C ASP A 322 -10.46 1.40 4.08
N THR A 323 -9.53 2.20 3.60
CA THR A 323 -8.81 1.97 2.33
C THR A 323 -8.20 0.57 2.28
N GLY A 324 -8.29 -0.08 1.12
CA GLY A 324 -7.72 -1.41 0.88
C GLY A 324 -8.54 -2.58 1.43
N CYS A 325 -9.70 -2.32 2.06
CA CYS A 325 -10.63 -3.38 2.47
C CYS A 325 -11.34 -3.97 1.26
N ARG A 326 -11.61 -5.29 1.31
CA ARG A 326 -12.29 -6.06 0.25
C ARG A 326 -13.09 -7.20 0.83
N LEU A 327 -14.24 -7.50 0.23
CA LEU A 327 -15.09 -8.63 0.62
C LEU A 327 -14.62 -9.97 0.07
N PHE A 328 -13.79 -9.95 -0.99
CA PHE A 328 -13.26 -11.16 -1.64
C PHE A 328 -11.89 -10.90 -2.27
N ASP A 329 -11.13 -11.98 -2.44
CA ASP A 329 -9.84 -11.98 -3.14
C ASP A 329 -10.00 -12.16 -4.67
N SER A 330 -8.89 -12.30 -5.39
CA SER A 330 -8.89 -12.48 -6.84
C SER A 330 -9.52 -13.80 -7.29
N GLU A 331 -9.62 -14.80 -6.40
CA GLU A 331 -10.32 -16.04 -6.64
C GLU A 331 -11.83 -15.95 -6.36
N GLY A 332 -12.33 -14.82 -5.84
CA GLY A 332 -13.71 -14.65 -5.39
C GLY A 332 -13.98 -15.27 -4.01
N VAL A 333 -12.93 -15.68 -3.29
CA VAL A 333 -13.03 -16.23 -1.94
C VAL A 333 -13.33 -15.12 -0.95
N ALA A 334 -14.33 -15.35 -0.09
CA ALA A 334 -14.72 -14.40 0.93
C ALA A 334 -13.59 -14.10 1.91
N THR A 335 -13.28 -12.81 2.09
CA THR A 335 -12.35 -12.37 3.12
C THR A 335 -12.99 -12.44 4.50
N ARG A 336 -12.17 -12.50 5.52
CA ARG A 336 -12.58 -12.44 6.93
C ARG A 336 -11.46 -11.89 7.79
N GLU A 337 -11.81 -11.32 8.92
CA GLU A 337 -10.80 -11.00 9.93
C GLU A 337 -10.12 -12.29 10.40
N MET A 338 -8.79 -12.27 10.43
CA MET A 338 -8.01 -13.42 10.86
C MET A 338 -6.64 -13.03 11.41
N PRO A 339 -6.11 -13.78 12.40
CA PRO A 339 -4.75 -13.57 12.87
C PRO A 339 -3.74 -14.11 11.85
N ILE A 340 -2.77 -13.26 11.50
CA ILE A 340 -1.56 -13.66 10.75
C ILE A 340 -0.53 -14.19 11.74
N ILE A 341 -0.26 -13.40 12.78
CA ILE A 341 0.54 -13.76 13.95
C ILE A 341 -0.30 -13.42 15.19
N GLU A 342 -0.42 -14.33 16.14
CA GLU A 342 -1.17 -14.13 17.37
C GLU A 342 -0.31 -14.50 18.58
N ASN A 343 -0.08 -13.53 19.47
CA ASN A 343 0.78 -13.72 20.65
C ASN A 343 2.14 -14.36 20.31
N GLY A 344 2.73 -13.98 19.20
CA GLY A 344 4.01 -14.47 18.70
C GLY A 344 3.95 -15.81 17.97
N VAL A 345 2.76 -16.41 17.82
CA VAL A 345 2.54 -17.67 17.09
C VAL A 345 2.09 -17.38 15.68
N VAL A 346 2.73 -17.98 14.67
CA VAL A 346 2.28 -17.90 13.26
C VAL A 346 0.99 -18.67 13.11
N LYS A 347 -0.08 -17.99 12.65
CA LYS A 347 -1.43 -18.57 12.53
C LYS A 347 -1.91 -18.77 11.11
N THR A 348 -1.35 -18.04 10.14
CA THR A 348 -1.85 -18.10 8.77
C THR A 348 -0.72 -18.16 7.77
N TYR A 349 -0.83 -19.10 6.84
CA TYR A 349 -0.21 -19.09 5.53
C TYR A 349 -1.22 -18.60 4.49
N PHE A 350 -0.79 -17.80 3.52
CA PHE A 350 -1.64 -17.32 2.44
C PHE A 350 -1.63 -18.31 1.28
N LEU A 351 -2.65 -19.16 1.26
CA LEU A 351 -2.75 -20.31 0.33
C LEU A 351 -4.00 -20.14 -0.54
N ASN A 352 -3.81 -19.77 -1.79
CA ASN A 352 -4.89 -19.82 -2.77
C ASN A 352 -5.25 -21.27 -3.11
N THR A 353 -6.31 -21.47 -3.86
CA THR A 353 -6.82 -22.81 -4.23
C THR A 353 -5.78 -23.69 -4.91
N TYR A 354 -4.95 -23.12 -5.77
CA TYR A 354 -3.91 -23.86 -6.50
C TYR A 354 -2.77 -24.32 -5.60
N ILE A 355 -2.21 -23.39 -4.83
CA ILE A 355 -1.06 -23.66 -3.97
C ILE A 355 -1.44 -24.57 -2.80
N SER A 356 -2.64 -24.39 -2.24
CA SER A 356 -3.13 -25.25 -1.15
C SER A 356 -3.15 -26.72 -1.55
N ARG A 357 -3.62 -27.01 -2.78
CA ARG A 357 -3.63 -28.36 -3.33
C ARG A 357 -2.22 -28.93 -3.56
N LYS A 358 -1.30 -28.10 -4.08
CA LYS A 358 0.11 -28.52 -4.26
C LYS A 358 0.82 -28.80 -2.95
N MET A 359 0.44 -28.13 -1.88
CA MET A 359 1.01 -28.30 -0.56
C MET A 359 0.24 -29.31 0.30
N GLU A 360 -0.89 -29.83 -0.20
CA GLU A 360 -1.80 -30.72 0.56
C GLU A 360 -2.25 -30.10 1.89
N MET A 361 -2.54 -28.77 1.85
CA MET A 361 -2.97 -27.98 3.00
C MET A 361 -4.36 -27.37 2.73
N GLU A 362 -5.06 -27.04 3.81
CA GLU A 362 -6.32 -26.31 3.71
C GLU A 362 -6.10 -24.91 3.11
N PRO A 363 -6.91 -24.51 2.11
CA PRO A 363 -6.79 -23.19 1.51
C PRO A 363 -7.26 -22.10 2.49
N THR A 364 -6.55 -20.99 2.49
CA THR A 364 -6.89 -19.80 3.28
C THR A 364 -7.40 -18.69 2.36
N ILE A 365 -6.66 -17.64 2.17
CA ILE A 365 -6.89 -16.57 1.22
C ILE A 365 -5.60 -16.35 0.42
N GLU A 366 -5.71 -15.80 -0.78
CA GLU A 366 -4.55 -15.63 -1.67
C GLU A 366 -3.43 -14.78 -1.04
N ASP A 367 -3.78 -13.62 -0.47
CA ASP A 367 -2.86 -12.69 0.18
C ASP A 367 -3.57 -11.96 1.33
N ALA A 368 -2.81 -11.34 2.23
CA ALA A 368 -3.36 -10.43 3.22
C ALA A 368 -3.97 -9.18 2.56
N THR A 369 -5.15 -8.80 3.00
CA THR A 369 -5.91 -7.69 2.42
C THR A 369 -5.62 -6.37 3.12
N ARG A 370 -5.90 -6.29 4.43
CA ARG A 370 -5.71 -5.08 5.25
C ARG A 370 -4.96 -5.42 6.53
N VAL A 371 -3.65 -5.44 6.44
CA VAL A 371 -2.78 -5.83 7.56
C VAL A 371 -2.74 -4.76 8.63
N LYS A 372 -2.93 -5.18 9.88
CA LYS A 372 -2.85 -4.32 11.07
C LYS A 372 -1.91 -4.91 12.11
N VAL A 373 -0.86 -4.17 12.46
CA VAL A 373 -0.02 -4.50 13.63
C VAL A 373 -0.68 -3.91 14.87
N GLN A 374 -1.00 -4.77 15.83
CA GLN A 374 -1.60 -4.35 17.10
C GLN A 374 -0.57 -3.61 17.98
N PRO A 375 -1.02 -2.65 18.81
CA PRO A 375 -0.14 -1.98 19.76
C PRO A 375 0.57 -2.98 20.67
N PHE A 376 1.87 -2.75 20.90
CA PHE A 376 2.73 -3.56 21.77
C PHE A 376 3.44 -2.65 22.78
N GLY A 377 3.05 -2.75 24.03
CA GLY A 377 3.53 -1.87 25.11
C GLY A 377 2.63 -0.65 25.36
N PRO A 378 3.08 0.30 26.20
CA PRO A 378 2.23 1.38 26.70
C PRO A 378 2.15 2.62 25.79
N CYS A 379 3.08 2.78 24.84
CA CYS A 379 3.15 3.97 23.98
C CYS A 379 2.07 3.95 22.89
N ARG A 380 1.51 5.13 22.56
CA ARG A 380 0.47 5.29 21.57
C ARG A 380 0.87 6.21 20.41
N THR A 381 1.93 6.99 20.57
CA THR A 381 2.41 7.96 19.56
C THR A 381 3.92 7.87 19.40
N LEU A 382 4.44 8.37 18.28
CA LEU A 382 5.87 8.47 18.03
C LEU A 382 6.58 9.22 19.18
N ASP A 383 6.05 10.35 19.67
CA ASP A 383 6.69 11.13 20.73
C ASP A 383 6.82 10.31 22.04
N GLN A 384 5.78 9.56 22.39
CA GLN A 384 5.85 8.65 23.57
C GLN A 384 6.87 7.54 23.37
N VAL A 385 7.03 7.02 22.14
CA VAL A 385 8.06 6.04 21.82
C VAL A 385 9.44 6.66 21.96
N LEU A 386 9.67 7.87 21.44
CA LEU A 386 10.95 8.58 21.56
C LEU A 386 11.33 8.83 23.02
N GLU A 387 10.40 9.33 23.82
CA GLU A 387 10.59 9.56 25.26
C GLU A 387 10.94 8.24 25.99
N LYS A 388 10.23 7.17 25.69
CA LYS A 388 10.43 5.86 26.32
C LYS A 388 11.75 5.20 25.93
N VAL A 389 12.17 5.34 24.68
CA VAL A 389 13.45 4.83 24.16
C VAL A 389 14.62 5.62 24.73
N GLY A 390 14.51 6.94 24.83
CA GLY A 390 15.57 7.84 25.28
C GLY A 390 16.61 8.08 24.19
N ASP A 391 17.49 7.10 23.92
CA ASP A 391 18.56 7.17 22.93
C ASP A 391 18.40 6.11 21.84
N GLY A 392 18.55 6.49 20.57
CA GLY A 392 18.38 5.59 19.42
C GLY A 392 18.51 6.31 18.08
N ILE A 393 18.07 5.66 17.01
CA ILE A 393 18.00 6.23 15.67
C ILE A 393 16.56 6.07 15.16
N LEU A 394 15.90 7.21 14.89
CA LEU A 394 14.63 7.28 14.21
C LEU A 394 14.88 7.24 12.69
N VAL A 395 14.43 6.22 12.03
CA VAL A 395 14.46 6.09 10.57
C VAL A 395 13.15 6.61 10.00
N THR A 396 13.24 7.56 9.09
CA THR A 396 12.11 8.21 8.40
C THR A 396 12.08 7.91 6.91
N GLY A 397 13.10 7.22 6.39
CA GLY A 397 13.17 6.81 5.01
C GLY A 397 14.22 5.71 4.77
N PHE A 398 14.01 4.99 3.67
CA PHE A 398 14.96 4.00 3.16
C PHE A 398 15.42 4.42 1.77
N ASN A 399 16.74 4.49 1.55
CA ASN A 399 17.35 4.96 0.32
C ASN A 399 18.06 3.86 -0.48
N GLY A 400 17.69 2.60 -0.26
CA GLY A 400 18.23 1.46 -0.99
C GLY A 400 18.31 0.19 -0.16
N GLY A 401 18.95 -0.83 -0.76
CA GLY A 401 19.13 -2.14 -0.14
C GLY A 401 18.03 -3.14 -0.50
N ASN A 402 18.19 -4.36 0.01
CA ASN A 402 17.30 -5.48 -0.26
C ASN A 402 17.26 -6.47 0.91
N SER A 403 16.43 -7.49 0.75
CA SER A 403 16.38 -8.64 1.66
C SER A 403 16.36 -9.95 0.89
N ASN A 404 16.80 -11.01 1.52
CA ASN A 404 16.77 -12.36 0.98
C ASN A 404 15.54 -13.12 1.53
N PRO A 405 14.56 -13.48 0.70
CA PRO A 405 13.34 -14.12 1.16
C PRO A 405 13.58 -15.52 1.77
N ALA A 406 14.61 -16.25 1.32
CA ALA A 406 14.88 -17.60 1.82
C ALA A 406 15.49 -17.60 3.22
N THR A 407 16.33 -16.61 3.54
CA THR A 407 17.07 -16.53 4.82
C THR A 407 16.53 -15.48 5.78
N GLY A 408 15.76 -14.51 5.28
CA GLY A 408 15.29 -13.37 6.05
C GLY A 408 16.35 -12.29 6.29
N ASN A 409 17.58 -12.45 5.76
CA ASN A 409 18.63 -11.45 5.91
C ASN A 409 18.28 -10.17 5.14
N PHE A 410 18.62 -9.02 5.70
CA PHE A 410 18.42 -7.72 5.06
C PHE A 410 19.64 -6.80 5.23
N SER A 411 19.76 -5.86 4.29
CA SER A 411 20.66 -4.72 4.36
C SER A 411 19.97 -3.54 3.71
N TYR A 412 19.69 -2.48 4.48
CA TYR A 412 18.96 -1.31 4.01
C TYR A 412 19.72 -0.03 4.31
N GLY A 413 19.88 0.82 3.29
CA GLY A 413 20.29 2.20 3.46
C GLY A 413 19.19 3.01 4.13
N ILE A 414 19.54 3.85 5.09
CA ILE A 414 18.58 4.62 5.87
C ILE A 414 18.90 6.11 5.90
N GLU A 415 17.85 6.88 6.13
CA GLU A 415 17.90 8.28 6.52
C GLU A 415 16.95 8.53 7.68
N GLY A 416 17.28 9.50 8.53
CA GLY A 416 16.48 9.80 9.70
C GLY A 416 17.17 10.70 10.69
N PHE A 417 17.02 10.44 11.99
CA PHE A 417 17.49 11.31 13.06
C PHE A 417 18.12 10.50 14.20
N ALA A 418 19.24 10.96 14.71
CA ALA A 418 19.72 10.52 16.01
C ALA A 418 18.79 11.04 17.11
N ILE A 419 18.42 10.17 18.05
CA ILE A 419 17.58 10.49 19.20
C ILE A 419 18.46 10.52 20.44
N LYS A 420 18.36 11.58 21.22
CA LYS A 420 19.04 11.78 22.50
C LYS A 420 18.06 12.29 23.55
N ASN A 421 18.01 11.62 24.69
CA ASN A 421 17.09 11.98 25.78
C ASN A 421 15.62 12.12 25.31
N GLY A 422 15.17 11.24 24.41
CA GLY A 422 13.82 11.24 23.88
C GLY A 422 13.51 12.33 22.84
N LYS A 423 14.52 13.04 22.34
CA LYS A 423 14.33 14.13 21.36
C LYS A 423 15.24 13.94 20.14
N ARG A 424 14.79 14.45 19.00
CA ARG A 424 15.62 14.53 17.80
C ARG A 424 16.81 15.44 18.06
N ALA A 425 18.02 14.92 17.81
CA ALA A 425 19.27 15.65 18.03
C ALA A 425 19.82 16.24 16.73
N HIS A 426 20.06 15.40 15.72
CA HIS A 426 20.55 15.81 14.40
C HIS A 426 20.13 14.79 13.34
N PRO A 427 20.05 15.20 12.07
CA PRO A 427 19.78 14.27 10.96
C PRO A 427 20.94 13.28 10.78
N VAL A 428 20.60 12.08 10.28
CA VAL A 428 21.54 11.00 9.97
C VAL A 428 21.26 10.53 8.55
N ARG A 429 22.30 10.39 7.73
CA ARG A 429 22.24 9.87 6.36
C ARG A 429 23.41 8.92 6.11
N GLU A 430 23.36 8.18 4.98
CA GLU A 430 24.44 7.31 4.52
C GLU A 430 24.84 6.22 5.52
N MET A 431 23.85 5.71 6.26
CA MET A 431 24.01 4.55 7.13
C MET A 431 23.25 3.35 6.60
N LEU A 432 23.71 2.17 6.97
CA LEU A 432 23.03 0.91 6.71
C LEU A 432 22.53 0.30 8.01
N ILE A 433 21.36 -0.33 7.96
CA ILE A 433 20.95 -1.32 8.95
C ILE A 433 21.05 -2.72 8.37
N THR A 434 21.56 -3.66 9.14
CA THR A 434 21.73 -5.05 8.72
C THR A 434 21.22 -6.01 9.76
N GLY A 435 20.77 -7.17 9.34
CA GLY A 435 20.27 -8.21 10.23
C GLY A 435 19.47 -9.28 9.54
N ASP A 436 18.68 -10.01 10.31
CA ASP A 436 17.65 -10.91 9.83
C ASP A 436 16.30 -10.59 10.49
N PHE A 437 15.20 -10.85 9.81
CA PHE A 437 13.87 -10.47 10.28
C PHE A 437 13.44 -11.20 11.54
N LEU A 438 13.82 -12.47 11.75
CA LEU A 438 13.45 -13.18 12.98
C LEU A 438 14.12 -12.55 14.18
N SER A 439 15.42 -12.28 14.09
CA SER A 439 16.16 -11.57 15.15
C SER A 439 15.63 -10.16 15.38
N LEU A 440 15.34 -9.42 14.31
CA LEU A 440 14.77 -8.07 14.41
C LEU A 440 13.46 -8.08 15.19
N TRP A 441 12.50 -8.91 14.77
CA TRP A 441 11.19 -8.97 15.42
C TRP A 441 11.23 -9.53 16.84
N ASN A 442 12.19 -10.41 17.16
CA ASN A 442 12.42 -10.87 18.54
C ASN A 442 13.04 -9.79 19.43
N ASN A 443 13.59 -8.74 18.85
CA ASN A 443 14.05 -7.55 19.56
C ASN A 443 13.02 -6.40 19.56
N LEU A 444 11.76 -6.67 19.20
CA LEU A 444 10.67 -5.68 19.25
C LEU A 444 10.51 -5.17 20.69
N LEU A 445 10.68 -3.88 20.86
CA LEU A 445 10.54 -3.18 22.14
C LEU A 445 9.14 -2.59 22.30
N LEU A 446 8.66 -1.91 21.25
CA LEU A 446 7.38 -1.18 21.26
C LEU A 446 6.75 -1.19 19.86
N ALA A 447 5.41 -1.22 19.82
CA ALA A 447 4.60 -0.78 18.68
C ALA A 447 3.55 0.20 19.20
N ALA A 448 3.49 1.40 18.64
CA ALA A 448 2.54 2.43 19.04
C ALA A 448 1.10 2.12 18.55
N ASP A 449 0.23 3.15 18.49
CA ASP A 449 -1.14 3.06 17.98
C ASP A 449 -1.41 4.26 17.06
N ASP A 450 -0.45 4.61 16.25
CA ASP A 450 -0.43 5.83 15.41
C ASP A 450 -0.35 5.52 13.91
N ALA A 451 -0.75 4.31 13.50
CA ALA A 451 -0.78 3.92 12.09
C ALA A 451 -1.66 4.87 11.26
N ARG A 452 -1.16 5.34 10.13
CA ARG A 452 -1.90 6.23 9.23
C ARG A 452 -2.92 5.44 8.39
N PRO A 453 -4.20 5.87 8.37
CA PRO A 453 -5.26 5.15 7.61
C PRO A 453 -5.02 5.11 6.09
N CYS A 454 -4.32 6.11 5.53
CA CYS A 454 -3.99 6.17 4.10
C CYS A 454 -3.01 5.08 3.64
N LEU A 455 -2.25 4.47 4.56
CA LEU A 455 -1.30 3.43 4.21
C LEU A 455 -1.99 2.10 3.89
N SER A 456 -1.46 1.36 2.92
CA SER A 456 -1.97 0.04 2.54
C SER A 456 -1.92 -0.98 3.68
N LYS A 457 -1.04 -0.78 4.64
CA LYS A 457 -0.90 -1.58 5.86
C LYS A 457 -0.93 -0.65 7.07
N LEU A 458 -1.73 -0.99 8.06
CA LEU A 458 -1.84 -0.26 9.32
C LEU A 458 -0.67 -0.66 10.23
N VAL A 459 0.50 -0.12 9.92
CA VAL A 459 1.72 -0.33 10.70
C VAL A 459 2.03 0.95 11.47
N PRO A 460 2.02 0.90 12.81
CA PRO A 460 2.33 2.05 13.64
C PRO A 460 3.85 2.28 13.72
N THR A 461 4.25 3.31 14.44
CA THR A 461 5.63 3.49 14.89
C THR A 461 6.13 2.24 15.62
N LEU A 462 7.26 1.69 15.17
CA LEU A 462 7.90 0.50 15.74
C LEU A 462 9.26 0.84 16.35
N ALA A 463 9.61 0.19 17.45
CA ALA A 463 10.95 0.30 18.04
C ALA A 463 11.56 -1.09 18.29
N PHE A 464 12.83 -1.27 17.91
CA PHE A 464 13.57 -2.52 18.03
C PHE A 464 14.92 -2.27 18.72
N THR A 465 15.29 -3.10 19.69
CA THR A 465 16.61 -3.01 20.35
C THR A 465 17.69 -3.75 19.58
N ASN A 466 18.96 -3.45 19.87
CA ASN A 466 20.13 -4.21 19.40
C ASN A 466 20.27 -4.35 17.87
N VAL A 467 19.84 -3.37 17.09
CA VAL A 467 20.00 -3.37 15.64
C VAL A 467 21.40 -2.90 15.25
N ASP A 468 22.03 -3.59 14.29
CA ASP A 468 23.35 -3.23 13.78
C ASP A 468 23.24 -2.10 12.76
N PHE A 469 23.95 -0.99 13.04
CA PHE A 469 24.11 0.15 12.16
C PHE A 469 25.57 0.27 11.72
N SER A 470 25.80 0.50 10.45
CA SER A 470 27.12 0.78 9.89
C SER A 470 27.09 2.06 9.06
N ALA A 471 28.14 2.89 9.24
CA ALA A 471 28.39 4.11 8.48
C ALA A 471 29.42 3.84 7.37
#